data_e378c3f3f4ee6cbe9cc14df4ada63504
#
_entry.id   e378c3f3f4ee6cbe9cc14df4ada63504
#
_cell.length_a   1.000
_cell.length_b   1.000
_cell.length_c   1.000
_cell.angle_alpha   90.00
_cell.angle_beta   90.00
_cell.angle_gamma   90.00
#
_symmetry.space_group_name_H-M   'P 1'
#
loop_
_entity.id
_entity.type
_entity.pdbx_description
1 polymer ?
#
loop_
_entity_poly.entity_id
_entity_poly.type
_entity_poly.pdbx_seq_one_letter_code
_entity_poly.pdbx_strand_id
1 'polypeptide(L)'
;MAPLPTRPSARSRRLKFALAAVVLAIVGSSVTLLAVDVYLHRKFERSAGFNIWGYRGPAVGRKTADEYRVVMLGGSAAYGYGTNWDEAIPAVLERNLTGRAVGPFHRFTVVNLGYNNEGAYSFTFTLNDYLSLRYDLAVLYEGYNDLMGDPKAPNLSVFRHDSPVFRLTGYLPIFPIVFKEKAAAILTGTTASQYLSPSKTVFQRPIATKAAAEVLLVAARAGESLERQLGRITAEPARHIDDPDSAGCRYPWQQYCRSMIVAVDFALQHGAQVLVVTQPYGAGPTFKSRHSDQQSEMAKMLERRFSGNPRLRYVNFGDVVDLFDPQLSFDRMHLTTAGNQRVAAAFAQPVLEMAAQRASERQ
;
A
#
# COMPACT_ATOMS: atom_id res chain seq x y z
N MET A 1 36.79 43.97 -40.52
CA MET A 1 36.03 42.87 -41.16
C MET A 1 35.68 41.84 -40.10
N ALA A 2 34.40 41.68 -39.77
CA ALA A 2 33.98 40.62 -38.87
C ALA A 2 33.93 39.28 -39.64
N PRO A 3 34.42 38.17 -39.06
CA PRO A 3 34.38 36.88 -39.72
C PRO A 3 32.91 36.42 -39.93
N LEU A 4 32.62 36.00 -41.17
CA LEU A 4 31.30 35.45 -41.50
C LEU A 4 31.03 34.16 -40.67
N PRO A 5 29.81 33.98 -40.13
CA PRO A 5 29.48 32.78 -39.36
C PRO A 5 29.64 31.52 -40.25
N THR A 6 30.46 30.59 -39.81
CA THR A 6 30.70 29.32 -40.49
C THR A 6 29.41 28.48 -40.50
N ARG A 7 28.91 28.11 -41.68
CA ARG A 7 27.73 27.22 -41.81
C ARG A 7 28.05 25.85 -41.19
N PRO A 8 27.18 25.32 -40.31
CA PRO A 8 27.41 23.99 -39.74
C PRO A 8 27.47 22.90 -40.81
N SER A 9 28.40 21.94 -40.66
CA SER A 9 28.57 20.85 -41.62
C SER A 9 27.30 20.02 -41.80
N ALA A 10 27.09 19.40 -42.95
CA ALA A 10 25.93 18.55 -43.23
C ALA A 10 25.81 17.40 -42.21
N ARG A 11 26.93 16.87 -41.69
CA ARG A 11 27.00 15.84 -40.65
C ARG A 11 26.48 16.36 -39.30
N SER A 12 26.84 17.57 -38.93
CA SER A 12 26.35 18.23 -37.68
C SER A 12 24.84 18.49 -37.73
N ARG A 13 24.32 18.88 -38.91
CA ARG A 13 22.85 19.05 -39.07
C ARG A 13 22.11 17.72 -38.96
N ARG A 14 22.57 16.66 -39.62
CA ARG A 14 21.97 15.31 -39.54
C ARG A 14 21.95 14.79 -38.08
N LEU A 15 23.04 14.98 -37.35
CA LEU A 15 23.12 14.58 -35.93
C LEU A 15 22.11 15.34 -35.04
N LYS A 16 21.98 16.66 -35.27
CA LYS A 16 20.99 17.48 -34.55
C LYS A 16 19.55 17.04 -34.85
N PHE A 17 19.24 16.75 -36.12
CA PHE A 17 17.93 16.23 -36.50
C PHE A 17 17.65 14.85 -35.90
N ALA A 18 18.64 13.94 -35.94
CA ALA A 18 18.49 12.62 -35.32
C ALA A 18 18.26 12.73 -33.79
N LEU A 19 19.03 13.57 -33.11
CA LEU A 19 18.84 13.82 -31.67
C LEU A 19 17.46 14.42 -31.39
N ALA A 20 17.03 15.42 -32.17
CA ALA A 20 15.70 16.02 -32.00
C ALA A 20 14.59 15.00 -32.26
N ALA A 21 14.72 14.13 -33.25
CA ALA A 21 13.75 13.06 -33.51
C ALA A 21 13.67 12.05 -32.37
N VAL A 22 14.81 11.65 -31.78
CA VAL A 22 14.87 10.77 -30.62
C VAL A 22 14.20 11.44 -29.41
N VAL A 23 14.52 12.71 -29.13
CA VAL A 23 13.91 13.46 -28.03
C VAL A 23 12.39 13.59 -28.21
N LEU A 24 11.93 13.93 -29.40
CA LEU A 24 10.50 14.01 -29.72
C LEU A 24 9.80 12.66 -29.58
N ALA A 25 10.44 11.57 -29.99
CA ALA A 25 9.90 10.22 -29.81
C ALA A 25 9.77 9.85 -28.34
N ILE A 26 10.79 10.14 -27.51
CA ILE A 26 10.76 9.91 -26.06
C ILE A 26 9.65 10.73 -25.42
N VAL A 27 9.59 12.04 -25.70
CA VAL A 27 8.56 12.93 -25.14
C VAL A 27 7.15 12.48 -25.55
N GLY A 28 6.95 12.21 -26.84
CA GLY A 28 5.66 11.75 -27.36
C GLY A 28 5.21 10.43 -26.72
N SER A 29 6.13 9.47 -26.59
CA SER A 29 5.84 8.20 -25.92
C SER A 29 5.52 8.40 -24.43
N SER A 30 6.27 9.23 -23.74
CA SER A 30 6.04 9.52 -22.32
C SER A 30 4.69 10.20 -22.09
N VAL A 31 4.32 11.18 -22.92
CA VAL A 31 3.02 11.86 -22.83
C VAL A 31 1.87 10.88 -23.11
N THR A 32 2.04 10.00 -24.10
CA THR A 32 1.04 8.97 -24.42
C THR A 32 0.87 8.00 -23.26
N LEU A 33 1.97 7.48 -22.69
CA LEU A 33 1.91 6.59 -21.54
C LEU A 33 1.26 7.26 -20.32
N LEU A 34 1.61 8.51 -20.05
CA LEU A 34 0.99 9.29 -18.96
C LEU A 34 -0.53 9.48 -19.21
N ALA A 35 -0.95 9.81 -20.42
CA ALA A 35 -2.36 9.95 -20.76
C ALA A 35 -3.13 8.62 -20.57
N VAL A 36 -2.54 7.51 -20.99
CA VAL A 36 -3.09 6.17 -20.78
C VAL A 36 -3.15 5.87 -19.29
N ASP A 37 -2.12 6.15 -18.52
CA ASP A 37 -2.05 5.87 -17.10
C ASP A 37 -3.10 6.66 -16.30
N VAL A 38 -3.25 7.96 -16.58
CA VAL A 38 -4.31 8.81 -15.99
C VAL A 38 -5.71 8.29 -16.35
N TYR A 39 -5.90 7.82 -17.58
CA TYR A 39 -7.15 7.16 -17.97
C TYR A 39 -7.40 5.88 -17.16
N LEU A 40 -6.37 5.06 -16.95
CA LEU A 40 -6.47 3.83 -16.16
C LEU A 40 -6.79 4.12 -14.69
N HIS A 41 -6.18 5.13 -14.08
CA HIS A 41 -6.53 5.60 -12.74
C HIS A 41 -8.02 5.92 -12.62
N ARG A 42 -8.57 6.68 -13.57
CA ARG A 42 -10.01 7.02 -13.59
C ARG A 42 -10.89 5.79 -13.83
N LYS A 43 -10.50 4.94 -14.80
CA LYS A 43 -11.29 3.76 -15.17
C LYS A 43 -11.39 2.72 -14.06
N PHE A 44 -10.32 2.55 -13.29
CA PHE A 44 -10.23 1.56 -12.22
C PHE A 44 -10.31 2.17 -10.82
N GLU A 45 -10.67 3.46 -10.72
CA GLU A 45 -10.79 4.18 -9.45
C GLU A 45 -11.60 3.40 -8.41
N ARG A 46 -12.71 2.82 -8.80
CA ARG A 46 -13.58 2.09 -7.89
C ARG A 46 -13.06 0.69 -7.53
N SER A 47 -12.52 -0.05 -8.46
CA SER A 47 -12.11 -1.45 -8.27
C SER A 47 -10.69 -1.59 -7.73
N ALA A 48 -9.67 -1.14 -8.49
CA ALA A 48 -8.28 -1.10 -8.04
C ALA A 48 -8.10 -0.02 -6.98
N GLY A 49 -8.83 1.10 -7.11
CA GLY A 49 -8.97 2.14 -6.12
C GLY A 49 -7.74 3.00 -5.91
N PHE A 50 -6.65 2.79 -6.65
CA PHE A 50 -5.46 3.65 -6.54
C PHE A 50 -5.69 4.99 -7.20
N ASN A 51 -5.52 6.05 -6.43
CA ASN A 51 -5.41 7.40 -6.97
C ASN A 51 -3.98 7.66 -7.49
N ILE A 52 -3.78 8.80 -8.11
CA ILE A 52 -2.49 9.20 -8.70
C ILE A 52 -1.34 9.27 -7.67
N TRP A 53 -1.65 9.41 -6.39
CA TRP A 53 -0.70 9.43 -5.28
C TRP A 53 -0.40 8.03 -4.72
N GLY A 54 -0.88 6.98 -5.35
CA GLY A 54 -0.56 5.59 -5.02
C GLY A 54 -1.20 5.03 -3.75
N TYR A 55 -2.20 5.69 -3.17
CA TYR A 55 -2.99 5.11 -2.09
C TYR A 55 -4.44 4.84 -2.54
N ARG A 56 -5.14 3.97 -1.84
CA ARG A 56 -6.45 3.50 -2.23
C ARG A 56 -7.55 4.45 -1.80
N GLY A 57 -8.47 4.75 -2.71
CA GLY A 57 -9.58 5.68 -2.51
C GLY A 57 -9.31 7.09 -3.04
N PRO A 58 -10.20 8.06 -2.77
CA PRO A 58 -10.08 9.41 -3.28
C PRO A 58 -8.86 10.15 -2.71
N ALA A 59 -8.30 11.05 -3.52
CA ALA A 59 -7.19 11.89 -3.07
C ALA A 59 -7.67 12.86 -1.99
N VAL A 60 -6.98 12.84 -0.83
CA VAL A 60 -7.30 13.74 0.27
C VAL A 60 -6.66 15.11 0.05
N GLY A 61 -7.39 16.16 0.42
CA GLY A 61 -6.92 17.53 0.34
C GLY A 61 -5.93 17.92 1.45
N ARG A 62 -5.57 19.20 1.48
CA ARG A 62 -4.76 19.76 2.57
C ARG A 62 -5.48 19.58 3.91
N LYS A 63 -4.76 19.05 4.91
CA LYS A 63 -5.29 18.84 6.26
C LYS A 63 -5.72 20.18 6.89
N THR A 64 -6.91 20.22 7.47
CA THR A 64 -7.42 21.36 8.23
C THR A 64 -7.13 21.25 9.72
N ALA A 65 -7.30 22.32 10.47
CA ALA A 65 -6.98 22.34 11.90
C ALA A 65 -7.94 21.47 12.74
N ASP A 66 -9.19 21.35 12.27
CA ASP A 66 -10.27 20.57 12.88
C ASP A 66 -10.30 19.10 12.42
N GLU A 67 -9.32 18.69 11.61
CA GLU A 67 -9.23 17.32 11.07
C GLU A 67 -8.29 16.45 11.89
N TYR A 68 -8.77 15.27 12.28
CA TYR A 68 -7.95 14.17 12.76
C TYR A 68 -7.74 13.18 11.62
N ARG A 69 -6.50 13.11 11.13
CA ARG A 69 -6.16 12.29 9.97
C ARG A 69 -5.48 10.99 10.39
N VAL A 70 -6.09 9.89 9.97
CA VAL A 70 -5.62 8.52 10.20
C VAL A 70 -5.05 7.96 8.92
N VAL A 71 -3.89 7.31 8.98
CA VAL A 71 -3.39 6.45 7.90
C VAL A 71 -3.44 5.01 8.37
N MET A 72 -3.98 4.11 7.54
CA MET A 72 -4.03 2.67 7.84
C MET A 72 -3.09 1.93 6.90
N LEU A 73 -2.09 1.28 7.49
CA LEU A 73 -1.10 0.44 6.83
C LEU A 73 -1.44 -1.03 7.08
N GLY A 74 -1.07 -1.87 6.15
CA GLY A 74 -1.23 -3.32 6.24
C GLY A 74 -1.20 -3.97 4.87
N GLY A 75 -1.31 -5.28 4.84
CA GLY A 75 -1.36 -6.07 3.63
C GLY A 75 -2.73 -6.04 2.94
N SER A 76 -3.07 -7.14 2.29
CA SER A 76 -4.31 -7.29 1.53
C SER A 76 -5.59 -7.07 2.35
N ALA A 77 -5.57 -7.35 3.65
CA ALA A 77 -6.72 -7.11 4.54
C ALA A 77 -6.99 -5.61 4.74
N ALA A 78 -5.96 -4.79 4.99
CA ALA A 78 -6.10 -3.33 5.06
C ALA A 78 -6.45 -2.73 3.70
N TYR A 79 -5.81 -3.22 2.65
CA TYR A 79 -6.13 -2.84 1.27
C TYR A 79 -7.62 -3.08 0.94
N GLY A 80 -8.22 -4.16 1.46
CA GLY A 80 -9.57 -4.60 1.14
C GLY A 80 -9.60 -5.41 -0.15
N TYR A 81 -8.72 -6.42 -0.25
CA TYR A 81 -8.66 -7.32 -1.40
C TYR A 81 -10.03 -7.99 -1.65
N GLY A 82 -10.44 -8.02 -2.91
CA GLY A 82 -11.73 -8.60 -3.32
C GLY A 82 -12.95 -7.67 -3.19
N THR A 83 -12.80 -6.46 -2.62
CA THR A 83 -13.88 -5.47 -2.49
C THR A 83 -13.55 -4.16 -3.23
N ASN A 84 -14.54 -3.29 -3.44
CA ASN A 84 -14.31 -1.93 -3.91
C ASN A 84 -13.62 -1.10 -2.80
N TRP A 85 -12.98 0.01 -3.17
CA TRP A 85 -12.28 0.84 -2.19
C TRP A 85 -13.20 1.38 -1.08
N ASP A 86 -14.44 1.73 -1.44
CA ASP A 86 -15.45 2.26 -0.52
C ASP A 86 -16.05 1.20 0.42
N GLU A 87 -15.77 -0.08 0.19
CA GLU A 87 -16.16 -1.22 1.02
C GLU A 87 -15.00 -1.73 1.91
N ALA A 88 -13.79 -1.23 1.70
CA ALA A 88 -12.62 -1.58 2.49
C ALA A 88 -12.67 -0.98 3.91
N ILE A 89 -11.99 -1.60 4.86
CA ILE A 89 -11.98 -1.20 6.28
C ILE A 89 -11.76 0.31 6.47
N PRO A 90 -10.74 0.97 5.84
CA PRO A 90 -10.49 2.38 6.07
C PRO A 90 -11.66 3.28 5.66
N ALA A 91 -12.25 3.04 4.49
CA ALA A 91 -13.39 3.84 4.01
C ALA A 91 -14.66 3.62 4.85
N VAL A 92 -14.90 2.39 5.31
CA VAL A 92 -16.01 2.09 6.22
C VAL A 92 -15.79 2.76 7.57
N LEU A 93 -14.56 2.73 8.10
CA LEU A 93 -14.19 3.40 9.35
C LEU A 93 -14.42 4.92 9.26
N GLU A 94 -13.99 5.56 8.17
CA GLU A 94 -14.24 6.98 7.94
C GLU A 94 -15.74 7.30 8.01
N ARG A 95 -16.60 6.50 7.36
CA ARG A 95 -18.05 6.66 7.43
C ARG A 95 -18.60 6.48 8.84
N ASN A 96 -18.10 5.51 9.61
CA ASN A 96 -18.50 5.27 11.01
C ASN A 96 -18.11 6.44 11.94
N LEU A 97 -17.07 7.20 11.57
CA LEU A 97 -16.59 8.37 12.31
C LEU A 97 -17.23 9.68 11.81
N THR A 98 -17.96 9.66 10.70
CA THR A 98 -18.63 10.86 10.16
C THR A 98 -19.63 11.41 11.17
N GLY A 99 -19.57 12.74 11.40
CA GLY A 99 -20.42 13.42 12.38
C GLY A 99 -19.99 13.27 13.84
N ARG A 100 -18.91 12.53 14.12
CA ARG A 100 -18.32 12.50 15.48
C ARG A 100 -17.47 13.75 15.69
N ALA A 101 -17.45 14.22 16.94
CA ALA A 101 -16.60 15.32 17.40
C ALA A 101 -15.85 14.92 18.66
N VAL A 102 -14.54 15.22 18.72
CA VAL A 102 -13.68 14.92 19.86
C VAL A 102 -12.75 16.12 20.10
N GLY A 103 -13.02 16.92 21.12
CA GLY A 103 -12.29 18.16 21.38
C GLY A 103 -12.30 19.08 20.15
N PRO A 104 -11.12 19.50 19.64
CA PRO A 104 -11.04 20.37 18.46
C PRO A 104 -11.29 19.63 17.13
N PHE A 105 -11.41 18.30 17.14
CA PHE A 105 -11.57 17.50 15.94
C PHE A 105 -13.05 17.29 15.61
N HIS A 106 -13.48 17.81 14.48
CA HIS A 106 -14.84 17.67 13.96
C HIS A 106 -14.90 16.88 12.64
N ARG A 107 -13.73 16.56 12.10
CA ARG A 107 -13.58 15.76 10.88
C ARG A 107 -12.55 14.66 11.07
N PHE A 108 -12.92 13.46 10.67
CA PHE A 108 -12.05 12.29 10.63
C PHE A 108 -11.83 11.89 9.18
N THR A 109 -10.57 11.74 8.77
CA THR A 109 -10.19 11.26 7.45
C THR A 109 -9.34 10.01 7.61
N VAL A 110 -9.70 8.92 6.94
CA VAL A 110 -8.98 7.64 7.03
C VAL A 110 -8.41 7.26 5.67
N VAL A 111 -7.10 7.39 5.51
CA VAL A 111 -6.39 7.11 4.27
C VAL A 111 -5.93 5.65 4.23
N ASN A 112 -6.30 4.95 3.17
CA ASN A 112 -5.91 3.55 2.99
C ASN A 112 -4.53 3.45 2.34
N LEU A 113 -3.50 3.19 3.13
CA LEU A 113 -2.12 2.96 2.68
C LEU A 113 -1.78 1.47 2.56
N GLY A 114 -2.73 0.55 2.78
CA GLY A 114 -2.53 -0.88 2.62
C GLY A 114 -2.18 -1.28 1.18
N TYR A 115 -1.44 -2.38 1.03
CA TYR A 115 -1.17 -3.00 -0.26
C TYR A 115 -0.98 -4.51 -0.15
N ASN A 116 -1.39 -5.23 -1.22
CA ASN A 116 -1.32 -6.69 -1.27
C ASN A 116 0.11 -7.20 -1.07
N ASN A 117 0.26 -8.26 -0.27
CA ASN A 117 1.51 -8.94 0.03
C ASN A 117 2.58 -8.13 0.79
N GLU A 118 2.32 -6.87 1.15
CA GLU A 118 3.23 -6.13 2.03
C GLU A 118 3.09 -6.60 3.48
N GLY A 119 4.24 -6.78 4.15
CA GLY A 119 4.34 -7.06 5.57
C GLY A 119 4.80 -5.85 6.38
N ALA A 120 5.10 -6.04 7.66
CA ALA A 120 5.51 -4.99 8.58
C ALA A 120 6.77 -4.23 8.14
N TYR A 121 7.66 -4.86 7.36
CA TYR A 121 8.86 -4.22 6.81
C TYR A 121 8.53 -2.99 5.95
N SER A 122 7.42 -3.02 5.21
CA SER A 122 7.01 -1.92 4.34
C SER A 122 6.58 -0.66 5.09
N PHE A 123 6.19 -0.78 6.36
CA PHE A 123 5.53 0.29 7.09
C PHE A 123 6.38 1.55 7.23
N THR A 124 7.65 1.41 7.56
CA THR A 124 8.55 2.58 7.71
C THR A 124 8.69 3.33 6.39
N PHE A 125 8.85 2.61 5.27
CA PHE A 125 8.92 3.22 3.95
C PHE A 125 7.63 3.96 3.61
N THR A 126 6.49 3.30 3.81
CA THR A 126 5.18 3.87 3.54
C THR A 126 4.89 5.10 4.43
N LEU A 127 5.22 5.05 5.71
CA LEU A 127 5.07 6.19 6.62
C LEU A 127 5.91 7.39 6.18
N ASN A 128 7.15 7.14 5.75
CA ASN A 128 8.05 8.17 5.24
C ASN A 128 7.54 8.79 3.93
N ASP A 129 7.15 7.96 2.98
CA ASP A 129 6.67 8.41 1.66
C ASP A 129 5.42 9.30 1.77
N TYR A 130 4.62 9.09 2.82
CA TYR A 130 3.36 9.81 3.05
C TYR A 130 3.38 10.83 4.21
N LEU A 131 4.55 11.29 4.65
CA LEU A 131 4.67 12.37 5.65
C LEU A 131 3.92 13.65 5.23
N SER A 132 3.82 13.90 3.92
CA SER A 132 3.06 15.01 3.35
C SER A 132 1.57 14.99 3.72
N LEU A 133 1.00 13.84 4.05
CA LEU A 133 -0.37 13.72 4.55
C LEU A 133 -0.55 14.34 5.95
N ARG A 134 0.52 14.56 6.71
CA ARG A 134 0.49 15.13 8.07
C ARG A 134 -0.48 14.39 8.99
N TYR A 135 -0.44 13.06 8.97
CA TYR A 135 -1.32 12.19 9.75
C TYR A 135 -1.12 12.37 11.26
N ASP A 136 -2.22 12.28 12.03
CA ASP A 136 -2.19 12.30 13.49
C ASP A 136 -2.02 10.90 14.07
N LEU A 137 -2.57 9.88 13.38
CA LEU A 137 -2.56 8.49 13.80
C LEU A 137 -2.11 7.57 12.68
N ALA A 138 -1.12 6.73 12.97
CA ALA A 138 -0.75 5.59 12.13
C ALA A 138 -1.37 4.31 12.72
N VAL A 139 -2.23 3.65 11.96
CA VAL A 139 -2.77 2.32 12.28
C VAL A 139 -1.92 1.28 11.58
N LEU A 140 -1.28 0.40 12.35
CA LEU A 140 -0.47 -0.71 11.85
C LEU A 140 -1.29 -2.00 11.99
N TYR A 141 -1.89 -2.46 10.89
CA TYR A 141 -2.82 -3.57 10.82
C TYR A 141 -2.26 -4.70 9.96
N GLU A 142 -1.40 -5.52 10.55
CA GLU A 142 -0.67 -6.58 9.84
C GLU A 142 -0.42 -7.79 10.75
N GLY A 143 -0.04 -8.90 10.11
CA GLY A 143 0.33 -10.15 10.74
C GLY A 143 0.45 -11.28 9.72
N TYR A 144 -0.48 -11.38 8.79
CA TYR A 144 -0.58 -12.52 7.87
C TYR A 144 0.62 -12.66 6.93
N ASN A 145 1.09 -11.57 6.35
CA ASN A 145 2.18 -11.62 5.36
C ASN A 145 3.54 -11.94 6.00
N ASP A 146 3.66 -11.72 7.31
CA ASP A 146 4.83 -12.09 8.10
C ASP A 146 4.71 -13.49 8.74
N LEU A 147 3.49 -14.10 8.73
CA LEU A 147 3.29 -15.49 9.19
C LEU A 147 3.82 -16.53 8.22
N MET A 148 3.68 -16.26 6.91
CA MET A 148 3.93 -17.22 5.85
C MET A 148 5.38 -17.23 5.39
N GLY A 149 6.18 -16.23 5.80
CA GLY A 149 7.57 -16.07 5.38
C GLY A 149 8.54 -17.03 6.08
N ASP A 150 9.70 -17.23 5.46
CA ASP A 150 10.87 -17.79 6.12
C ASP A 150 11.32 -16.80 7.21
N PRO A 151 11.49 -17.22 8.46
CA PRO A 151 12.01 -16.35 9.51
C PRO A 151 13.37 -15.72 9.18
N LYS A 152 14.16 -16.38 8.31
CA LYS A 152 15.47 -15.89 7.83
C LYS A 152 15.38 -15.02 6.58
N ALA A 153 14.23 -15.01 5.91
CA ALA A 153 13.98 -14.23 4.72
C ALA A 153 12.69 -13.41 4.92
N PRO A 154 12.75 -12.26 5.62
CA PRO A 154 11.59 -11.43 5.90
C PRO A 154 10.94 -10.93 4.60
N ASN A 155 9.65 -10.60 4.68
CA ASN A 155 8.95 -9.99 3.56
C ASN A 155 9.47 -8.55 3.35
N LEU A 156 10.34 -8.36 2.36
CA LEU A 156 10.97 -7.08 2.02
C LEU A 156 10.19 -6.30 0.94
N SER A 157 8.96 -6.69 0.64
CA SER A 157 8.12 -5.99 -0.35
C SER A 157 7.80 -4.58 0.12
N VAL A 158 8.07 -3.58 -0.73
CA VAL A 158 7.81 -2.15 -0.49
C VAL A 158 7.24 -1.51 -1.74
N PHE A 159 6.17 -2.03 -2.22
CA PHE A 159 5.56 -1.82 -3.53
C PHE A 159 5.73 -0.41 -4.13
N ARG A 160 5.24 0.64 -3.46
CA ARG A 160 5.27 2.03 -3.99
C ARG A 160 6.69 2.57 -4.00
N HIS A 161 7.42 2.31 -2.95
CA HIS A 161 8.80 2.75 -2.77
C HIS A 161 9.75 2.14 -3.81
N ASP A 162 9.40 0.98 -4.38
CA ASP A 162 10.13 0.35 -5.48
C ASP A 162 10.01 1.13 -6.80
N SER A 163 8.98 1.97 -6.98
CA SER A 163 8.86 2.82 -8.16
C SER A 163 9.71 4.09 -8.04
N PRO A 164 10.76 4.26 -8.86
CA PRO A 164 11.55 5.49 -8.88
C PRO A 164 10.73 6.71 -9.28
N VAL A 165 9.70 6.54 -10.11
CA VAL A 165 8.79 7.63 -10.50
C VAL A 165 8.04 8.11 -9.27
N PHE A 166 7.50 7.18 -8.47
CA PHE A 166 6.79 7.51 -7.24
C PHE A 166 7.71 8.24 -6.24
N ARG A 167 8.90 7.72 -5.98
CA ARG A 167 9.86 8.34 -5.06
C ARG A 167 10.25 9.77 -5.46
N LEU A 168 10.37 10.03 -6.76
CA LEU A 168 10.76 11.35 -7.26
C LEU A 168 9.61 12.35 -7.33
N THR A 169 8.39 11.88 -7.61
CA THR A 169 7.27 12.75 -7.98
C THR A 169 6.04 12.60 -7.07
N GLY A 170 5.96 11.54 -6.30
CA GLY A 170 4.76 11.12 -5.59
C GLY A 170 3.67 10.52 -6.49
N TYR A 171 3.88 10.49 -7.82
CA TYR A 171 2.95 9.90 -8.79
C TYR A 171 3.23 8.41 -8.95
N LEU A 172 2.22 7.56 -8.75
CA LEU A 172 2.36 6.11 -8.95
C LEU A 172 1.84 5.69 -10.33
N PRO A 173 2.70 5.26 -11.27
CA PRO A 173 2.26 4.68 -12.52
C PRO A 173 1.58 3.32 -12.28
N ILE A 174 0.34 3.15 -12.75
CA ILE A 174 -0.40 1.87 -12.61
C ILE A 174 -0.50 1.07 -13.93
N PHE A 175 -0.16 1.67 -15.09
CA PHE A 175 -0.29 0.97 -16.37
C PHE A 175 0.51 -0.35 -16.43
N PRO A 176 1.73 -0.48 -15.86
CA PRO A 176 2.44 -1.74 -15.91
C PRO A 176 1.70 -2.86 -15.17
N ILE A 177 1.13 -2.53 -13.99
CA ILE A 177 0.34 -3.46 -13.16
C ILE A 177 -0.93 -3.87 -13.91
N VAL A 178 -1.71 -2.87 -14.36
CA VAL A 178 -2.99 -3.11 -15.06
C VAL A 178 -2.77 -3.91 -16.33
N PHE A 179 -1.74 -3.60 -17.11
CA PHE A 179 -1.44 -4.32 -18.34
C PHE A 179 -1.04 -5.77 -18.07
N LYS A 180 -0.22 -6.04 -17.05
CA LYS A 180 0.13 -7.41 -16.64
C LYS A 180 -1.10 -8.20 -16.20
N GLU A 181 -1.93 -7.62 -15.34
CA GLU A 181 -3.15 -8.28 -14.87
C GLU A 181 -4.12 -8.58 -16.01
N LYS A 182 -4.31 -7.63 -16.93
CA LYS A 182 -5.16 -7.83 -18.10
C LYS A 182 -4.60 -8.87 -19.05
N ALA A 183 -3.29 -8.85 -19.30
CA ALA A 183 -2.63 -9.84 -20.13
C ALA A 183 -2.74 -11.24 -19.49
N ALA A 184 -2.46 -11.38 -18.20
CA ALA A 184 -2.62 -12.62 -17.48
C ALA A 184 -4.06 -13.14 -17.54
N ALA A 185 -5.05 -12.28 -17.29
CA ALA A 185 -6.46 -12.64 -17.40
C ALA A 185 -6.87 -13.10 -18.81
N ILE A 186 -6.29 -12.50 -19.85
CA ILE A 186 -6.53 -12.90 -21.24
C ILE A 186 -5.86 -14.26 -21.54
N LEU A 187 -4.61 -14.45 -21.11
CA LEU A 187 -3.84 -15.66 -21.43
C LEU A 187 -4.30 -16.88 -20.65
N THR A 188 -4.64 -16.70 -19.37
CA THR A 188 -5.08 -17.80 -18.49
C THR A 188 -6.59 -18.07 -18.54
N GLY A 189 -7.37 -17.13 -19.10
CA GLY A 189 -8.84 -17.18 -19.08
C GLY A 189 -9.44 -16.92 -17.69
N THR A 190 -8.64 -16.57 -16.69
CA THR A 190 -9.05 -16.31 -15.30
C THR A 190 -8.76 -14.86 -14.89
N THR A 191 -9.69 -14.26 -14.16
CA THR A 191 -9.47 -12.98 -13.47
C THR A 191 -9.30 -13.24 -11.98
N ALA A 192 -8.70 -12.31 -11.23
CA ALA A 192 -8.63 -12.42 -9.77
C ALA A 192 -10.01 -12.68 -9.14
N SER A 193 -11.06 -12.06 -9.67
CA SER A 193 -12.45 -12.31 -9.24
C SER A 193 -12.97 -13.70 -9.55
N GLN A 194 -12.34 -14.45 -10.46
CA GLN A 194 -12.75 -15.83 -10.79
C GLN A 194 -12.12 -16.86 -9.84
N TYR A 195 -10.96 -16.58 -9.27
CA TYR A 195 -10.46 -17.36 -8.14
C TYR A 195 -11.40 -17.32 -6.94
N LEU A 196 -12.14 -16.22 -6.80
CA LEU A 196 -13.07 -15.98 -5.70
C LEU A 196 -14.48 -16.56 -5.98
N SER A 197 -14.76 -17.02 -7.20
CA SER A 197 -16.05 -17.60 -7.61
C SER A 197 -15.81 -18.79 -8.54
N PRO A 198 -15.53 -20.00 -7.99
CA PRO A 198 -15.17 -21.18 -8.78
C PRO A 198 -16.26 -21.71 -9.73
N SER A 199 -17.46 -21.14 -9.70
CA SER A 199 -18.59 -21.56 -10.53
C SER A 199 -18.68 -20.93 -11.93
N LYS A 200 -17.75 -20.05 -12.32
CA LYS A 200 -17.79 -19.40 -13.64
C LYS A 200 -17.02 -20.19 -14.69
N THR A 201 -17.69 -20.51 -15.79
CA THR A 201 -17.14 -21.20 -16.97
C THR A 201 -15.94 -20.43 -17.54
N VAL A 202 -14.81 -21.10 -17.72
CA VAL A 202 -13.61 -20.53 -18.35
C VAL A 202 -13.88 -20.28 -19.82
N PHE A 203 -13.91 -19.03 -20.25
CA PHE A 203 -14.11 -18.65 -21.63
C PHE A 203 -12.80 -18.74 -22.42
N GLN A 204 -12.73 -19.61 -23.44
CA GLN A 204 -11.58 -19.65 -24.35
C GLN A 204 -11.60 -18.44 -25.30
N ARG A 205 -10.53 -17.64 -25.27
CA ARG A 205 -10.44 -16.40 -26.00
C ARG A 205 -9.84 -16.59 -27.40
N PRO A 206 -10.30 -15.81 -28.43
CA PRO A 206 -9.78 -15.86 -29.80
C PRO A 206 -8.28 -15.53 -29.87
N ILE A 207 -7.61 -16.00 -30.94
CA ILE A 207 -6.17 -15.77 -31.19
C ILE A 207 -5.84 -14.27 -31.23
N ALA A 208 -6.67 -13.44 -31.85
CA ALA A 208 -6.47 -11.98 -31.90
C ALA A 208 -6.43 -11.35 -30.50
N THR A 209 -7.23 -11.86 -29.56
CA THR A 209 -7.22 -11.39 -28.16
C THR A 209 -5.96 -11.84 -27.43
N LYS A 210 -5.39 -13.02 -27.76
CA LYS A 210 -4.10 -13.47 -27.22
C LYS A 210 -2.95 -12.60 -27.73
N ALA A 211 -2.95 -12.25 -29.02
CA ALA A 211 -1.95 -11.32 -29.58
C ALA A 211 -2.02 -9.94 -28.91
N ALA A 212 -3.22 -9.43 -28.62
CA ALA A 212 -3.38 -8.19 -27.84
C ALA A 212 -2.79 -8.32 -26.42
N ALA A 213 -2.91 -9.48 -25.77
CA ALA A 213 -2.31 -9.70 -24.45
C ALA A 213 -0.78 -9.65 -24.51
N GLU A 214 -0.15 -10.21 -25.55
CA GLU A 214 1.30 -10.12 -25.74
C GLU A 214 1.76 -8.67 -25.94
N VAL A 215 1.01 -7.86 -26.68
CA VAL A 215 1.30 -6.42 -26.83
C VAL A 215 1.23 -5.69 -25.48
N LEU A 216 0.22 -6.01 -24.64
CA LEU A 216 0.12 -5.44 -23.28
C LEU A 216 1.30 -5.84 -22.40
N LEU A 217 1.78 -7.09 -22.49
CA LEU A 217 2.96 -7.56 -21.76
C LEU A 217 4.23 -6.85 -22.21
N VAL A 218 4.41 -6.66 -23.53
CA VAL A 218 5.55 -5.91 -24.06
C VAL A 218 5.55 -4.47 -23.56
N ALA A 219 4.40 -3.79 -23.60
CA ALA A 219 4.25 -2.43 -23.09
C ALA A 219 4.52 -2.35 -21.56
N ALA A 220 4.01 -3.29 -20.78
CA ALA A 220 4.27 -3.37 -19.34
C ALA A 220 5.76 -3.56 -19.04
N ARG A 221 6.43 -4.50 -19.74
CA ARG A 221 7.89 -4.75 -19.60
C ARG A 221 8.72 -3.54 -20.00
N ALA A 222 8.31 -2.80 -21.03
CA ALA A 222 8.98 -1.56 -21.43
C ALA A 222 8.89 -0.50 -20.32
N GLY A 223 7.71 -0.30 -19.73
CA GLY A 223 7.52 0.61 -18.60
C GLY A 223 8.40 0.24 -17.39
N GLU A 224 8.41 -1.03 -16.99
CA GLU A 224 9.27 -1.53 -15.92
C GLU A 224 10.76 -1.41 -16.22
N SER A 225 11.14 -1.57 -17.50
CA SER A 225 12.53 -1.38 -17.93
C SER A 225 12.97 0.07 -17.78
N LEU A 226 12.09 1.02 -18.13
CA LEU A 226 12.34 2.45 -17.92
C LEU A 226 12.44 2.79 -16.43
N GLU A 227 11.55 2.28 -15.60
CA GLU A 227 11.62 2.45 -14.14
C GLU A 227 12.92 1.88 -13.57
N ARG A 228 13.33 0.67 -13.97
CA ARG A 228 14.61 0.10 -13.53
C ARG A 228 15.82 0.93 -13.96
N GLN A 229 15.81 1.53 -15.16
CA GLN A 229 16.90 2.42 -15.60
C GLN A 229 16.90 3.71 -14.78
N LEU A 230 15.74 4.29 -14.49
CA LEU A 230 15.60 5.45 -13.62
C LEU A 230 16.06 5.13 -12.19
N GLY A 231 15.71 3.95 -11.67
CA GLY A 231 16.17 3.47 -10.38
C GLY A 231 17.68 3.35 -10.24
N ARG A 232 18.39 2.99 -11.33
CA ARG A 232 19.87 2.97 -11.35
C ARG A 232 20.48 4.36 -11.24
N ILE A 233 19.82 5.37 -11.77
CA ILE A 233 20.28 6.77 -11.73
C ILE A 233 19.96 7.40 -10.36
N THR A 234 18.84 7.02 -9.76
CA THR A 234 18.35 7.60 -8.49
C THR A 234 18.86 6.87 -7.25
N ALA A 235 19.90 6.09 -7.37
CA ALA A 235 20.57 5.27 -6.35
C ALA A 235 19.81 5.14 -5.00
N GLU A 236 19.26 3.98 -4.73
CA GLU A 236 18.66 3.67 -3.45
C GLU A 236 19.72 3.10 -2.50
N PRO A 237 19.80 3.55 -1.24
CA PRO A 237 20.65 2.86 -0.28
C PRO A 237 20.24 1.40 -0.20
N ALA A 238 21.23 0.51 -0.10
CA ALA A 238 20.98 -0.92 0.05
C ALA A 238 20.02 -1.14 1.23
N ARG A 239 18.96 -1.90 1.00
CA ARG A 239 18.03 -2.29 2.07
C ARG A 239 18.81 -3.03 3.13
N HIS A 240 18.95 -2.40 4.29
CA HIS A 240 19.66 -2.98 5.41
C HIS A 240 18.65 -3.72 6.30
N ILE A 241 18.91 -4.99 6.52
CA ILE A 241 18.18 -5.75 7.53
C ILE A 241 19.00 -5.58 8.81
N ASP A 242 18.50 -4.75 9.72
CA ASP A 242 19.08 -4.59 11.04
C ASP A 242 19.08 -5.93 11.79
N ASP A 243 19.99 -6.05 12.77
CA ASP A 243 20.05 -7.23 13.63
C ASP A 243 18.68 -7.50 14.30
N PRO A 244 18.01 -8.60 13.93
CA PRO A 244 16.68 -8.90 14.45
C PRO A 244 16.69 -9.33 15.92
N ASP A 245 17.80 -9.80 16.45
CA ASP A 245 17.90 -10.29 17.84
C ASP A 245 17.73 -9.13 18.84
N SER A 246 18.04 -7.89 18.43
CA SER A 246 17.80 -6.69 19.23
C SER A 246 16.32 -6.40 19.50
N ALA A 247 15.39 -7.00 18.77
CA ALA A 247 13.95 -6.79 18.95
C ALA A 247 13.38 -7.45 20.21
N GLY A 248 14.05 -8.45 20.78
CA GLY A 248 13.61 -9.12 22.00
C GLY A 248 12.39 -10.02 21.86
N CYS A 249 12.00 -10.39 20.64
CA CYS A 249 10.99 -11.41 20.36
C CYS A 249 11.65 -12.79 20.16
N ARG A 250 10.91 -13.85 20.53
CA ARG A 250 11.38 -15.21 20.28
C ARG A 250 11.38 -15.54 18.78
N TYR A 251 12.27 -16.47 18.38
CA TYR A 251 12.18 -17.12 17.08
C TYR A 251 10.80 -17.77 16.89
N PRO A 252 10.13 -17.62 15.77
CA PRO A 252 10.59 -17.04 14.49
C PRO A 252 10.21 -15.56 14.26
N TRP A 253 9.82 -14.80 15.28
CA TRP A 253 9.16 -13.49 15.14
C TRP A 253 10.10 -12.28 15.21
N GLN A 254 11.40 -12.49 15.30
CA GLN A 254 12.37 -11.39 15.48
C GLN A 254 12.29 -10.35 14.36
N GLN A 255 12.22 -10.77 13.10
CA GLN A 255 12.13 -9.86 11.94
C GLN A 255 10.84 -9.06 11.95
N TYR A 256 9.71 -9.70 12.23
CA TYR A 256 8.43 -9.04 12.37
C TYR A 256 8.44 -7.98 13.47
N CYS A 257 8.89 -8.36 14.67
CA CYS A 257 9.01 -7.43 15.79
C CYS A 257 9.97 -6.28 15.50
N ARG A 258 11.11 -6.54 14.85
CA ARG A 258 12.05 -5.49 14.45
C ARG A 258 11.41 -4.49 13.51
N SER A 259 10.71 -4.97 12.50
CA SER A 259 9.99 -4.11 11.55
C SER A 259 8.93 -3.26 12.24
N MET A 260 8.18 -3.84 13.18
CA MET A 260 7.19 -3.13 13.98
C MET A 260 7.82 -2.05 14.87
N ILE A 261 8.94 -2.35 15.54
CA ILE A 261 9.68 -1.36 16.35
C ILE A 261 10.09 -0.15 15.49
N VAL A 262 10.71 -0.41 14.34
CA VAL A 262 11.20 0.67 13.46
C VAL A 262 10.04 1.54 12.97
N ALA A 263 8.91 0.93 12.60
CA ALA A 263 7.72 1.66 12.16
C ALA A 263 7.08 2.49 13.29
N VAL A 264 6.97 1.92 14.50
CA VAL A 264 6.43 2.62 15.69
C VAL A 264 7.34 3.80 16.06
N ASP A 265 8.66 3.56 16.20
CA ASP A 265 9.63 4.60 16.50
C ASP A 265 9.57 5.74 15.47
N PHE A 266 9.51 5.40 14.17
CA PHE A 266 9.41 6.38 13.10
C PHE A 266 8.16 7.27 13.25
N ALA A 267 6.99 6.66 13.42
CA ALA A 267 5.74 7.41 13.56
C ALA A 267 5.74 8.32 14.79
N LEU A 268 6.19 7.81 15.94
CA LEU A 268 6.29 8.57 17.19
C LEU A 268 7.27 9.75 17.09
N GLN A 269 8.44 9.55 16.44
CA GLN A 269 9.43 10.59 16.19
C GLN A 269 8.90 11.72 15.30
N HIS A 270 8.01 11.40 14.34
CA HIS A 270 7.35 12.38 13.48
C HIS A 270 6.07 12.97 14.10
N GLY A 271 5.85 12.74 15.41
CA GLY A 271 4.76 13.36 16.16
C GLY A 271 3.40 12.71 15.98
N ALA A 272 3.30 11.57 15.29
CA ALA A 272 2.06 10.81 15.19
C ALA A 272 1.82 9.96 16.45
N GLN A 273 0.56 9.60 16.67
CA GLN A 273 0.16 8.50 17.54
C GLN A 273 0.19 7.20 16.75
N VAL A 274 0.29 6.06 17.43
CA VAL A 274 0.32 4.75 16.79
C VAL A 274 -0.71 3.83 17.43
N LEU A 275 -1.51 3.17 16.58
CA LEU A 275 -2.43 2.12 16.96
C LEU A 275 -2.02 0.82 16.27
N VAL A 276 -1.47 -0.12 17.03
CA VAL A 276 -1.11 -1.44 16.52
C VAL A 276 -2.28 -2.38 16.76
N VAL A 277 -2.75 -3.05 15.71
CA VAL A 277 -3.96 -3.87 15.76
C VAL A 277 -3.71 -5.23 15.15
N THR A 278 -4.04 -6.28 15.89
CA THR A 278 -4.04 -7.66 15.41
C THR A 278 -5.14 -7.85 14.37
N GLN A 279 -4.82 -8.49 13.25
CA GLN A 279 -5.83 -8.97 12.32
C GLN A 279 -6.67 -10.11 12.93
N PRO A 280 -7.89 -10.41 12.43
CA PRO A 280 -8.64 -11.59 12.82
C PRO A 280 -7.77 -12.85 12.71
N TYR A 281 -7.83 -13.73 13.69
CA TYR A 281 -6.97 -14.92 13.69
C TYR A 281 -7.24 -15.80 12.48
N GLY A 282 -6.16 -16.27 11.86
CA GLY A 282 -6.23 -17.12 10.69
C GLY A 282 -7.07 -18.37 10.90
N ALA A 283 -7.77 -18.79 9.87
CA ALA A 283 -8.65 -19.94 9.90
C ALA A 283 -7.89 -21.25 10.04
N GLY A 284 -8.34 -22.09 10.97
CA GLY A 284 -7.74 -23.41 11.28
C GLY A 284 -6.79 -23.39 12.48
N PRO A 285 -6.73 -24.50 13.23
CA PRO A 285 -6.08 -24.55 14.53
C PRO A 285 -4.60 -24.16 14.48
N THR A 286 -3.86 -24.71 13.53
CA THR A 286 -2.41 -24.45 13.37
C THR A 286 -2.12 -23.02 13.00
N PHE A 287 -2.90 -22.46 12.05
CA PHE A 287 -2.71 -21.09 11.59
C PHE A 287 -3.13 -20.09 12.68
N LYS A 288 -4.26 -20.34 13.36
CA LYS A 288 -4.73 -19.55 14.52
C LYS A 288 -3.67 -19.53 15.63
N SER A 289 -3.14 -20.69 16.00
CA SER A 289 -2.12 -20.81 17.05
C SER A 289 -0.85 -20.05 16.70
N ARG A 290 -0.35 -20.20 15.47
CA ARG A 290 0.85 -19.48 15.00
C ARG A 290 0.63 -17.96 14.98
N HIS A 291 -0.52 -17.50 14.50
CA HIS A 291 -0.87 -16.08 14.48
C HIS A 291 -1.01 -15.50 15.89
N SER A 292 -1.69 -16.23 16.79
CA SER A 292 -1.82 -15.83 18.20
C SER A 292 -0.46 -15.73 18.90
N ASP A 293 0.46 -16.68 18.64
CA ASP A 293 1.82 -16.62 19.18
C ASP A 293 2.61 -15.41 18.66
N GLN A 294 2.56 -15.15 17.35
CA GLN A 294 3.18 -13.95 16.74
C GLN A 294 2.68 -12.67 17.42
N GLN A 295 1.36 -12.51 17.54
CA GLN A 295 0.76 -11.32 18.09
C GLN A 295 1.03 -11.17 19.59
N SER A 296 1.09 -12.28 20.34
CA SER A 296 1.47 -12.27 21.74
C SER A 296 2.92 -11.81 21.95
N GLU A 297 3.85 -12.27 21.15
CA GLU A 297 5.24 -11.84 21.21
C GLU A 297 5.39 -10.36 20.84
N MET A 298 4.70 -9.90 19.80
CA MET A 298 4.68 -8.49 19.41
C MET A 298 4.08 -7.61 20.52
N ALA A 299 2.95 -8.00 21.12
CA ALA A 299 2.33 -7.24 22.21
C ALA A 299 3.26 -7.11 23.43
N LYS A 300 3.90 -8.21 23.84
CA LYS A 300 4.90 -8.19 24.94
C LYS A 300 6.11 -7.32 24.60
N MET A 301 6.55 -7.33 23.37
CA MET A 301 7.65 -6.48 22.90
C MET A 301 7.26 -5.00 22.95
N LEU A 302 6.08 -4.64 22.47
CA LEU A 302 5.58 -3.26 22.52
C LEU A 302 5.45 -2.78 23.98
N GLU A 303 4.91 -3.60 24.88
CA GLU A 303 4.79 -3.28 26.30
C GLU A 303 6.17 -3.04 26.94
N ARG A 304 7.16 -3.92 26.70
CA ARG A 304 8.50 -3.75 27.27
C ARG A 304 9.21 -2.51 26.75
N ARG A 305 9.10 -2.23 25.44
CA ARG A 305 9.88 -1.16 24.80
C ARG A 305 9.25 0.22 24.93
N PHE A 306 7.93 0.28 24.92
CA PHE A 306 7.17 1.53 24.88
C PHE A 306 6.28 1.73 26.10
N SER A 307 6.58 1.02 27.21
CA SER A 307 5.80 1.11 28.44
C SER A 307 5.56 2.56 28.87
N GLY A 308 4.31 2.87 29.18
CA GLY A 308 3.91 4.21 29.62
C GLY A 308 3.88 5.28 28.51
N ASN A 309 4.13 4.92 27.24
CA ASN A 309 3.99 5.89 26.16
C ASN A 309 2.51 6.05 25.77
N PRO A 310 1.89 7.19 26.15
CA PRO A 310 0.47 7.38 25.90
C PRO A 310 0.12 7.47 24.42
N ARG A 311 1.07 7.76 23.53
CA ARG A 311 0.84 7.87 22.11
C ARG A 311 0.87 6.53 21.37
N LEU A 312 1.14 5.41 22.07
CA LEU A 312 1.08 4.05 21.50
C LEU A 312 -0.01 3.24 22.19
N ARG A 313 -0.83 2.58 21.39
CA ARG A 313 -1.83 1.62 21.88
C ARG A 313 -1.78 0.33 21.06
N TYR A 314 -1.95 -0.78 21.74
CA TYR A 314 -2.16 -2.09 21.12
C TYR A 314 -3.59 -2.56 21.37
N VAL A 315 -4.23 -3.11 20.33
CA VAL A 315 -5.58 -3.69 20.41
C VAL A 315 -5.60 -5.03 19.68
N ASN A 316 -6.18 -6.04 20.32
CA ASN A 316 -6.32 -7.36 19.74
C ASN A 316 -7.71 -7.54 19.10
N PHE A 317 -7.74 -7.70 17.76
CA PHE A 317 -8.95 -8.00 16.99
C PHE A 317 -9.01 -9.47 16.54
N GLY A 318 -8.20 -10.35 17.12
CA GLY A 318 -8.08 -11.74 16.71
C GLY A 318 -9.41 -12.49 16.63
N ASP A 319 -10.36 -12.19 17.52
CA ASP A 319 -11.66 -12.84 17.59
C ASP A 319 -12.84 -11.94 17.13
N VAL A 320 -12.56 -10.77 16.49
CA VAL A 320 -13.62 -9.86 16.04
C VAL A 320 -14.43 -10.46 14.87
N VAL A 321 -13.79 -11.27 14.04
CA VAL A 321 -14.41 -11.97 12.90
C VAL A 321 -14.02 -13.44 12.92
N ASP A 322 -15.00 -14.31 12.75
CA ASP A 322 -14.76 -15.72 12.41
C ASP A 322 -14.51 -15.85 10.90
N LEU A 323 -13.29 -16.20 10.53
CA LEU A 323 -12.91 -16.36 9.12
C LEU A 323 -13.46 -17.67 8.49
N PHE A 324 -14.07 -18.54 9.27
CA PHE A 324 -14.83 -19.70 8.72
C PHE A 324 -16.23 -19.32 8.28
N ASP A 325 -16.76 -18.18 8.76
CA ASP A 325 -18.07 -17.69 8.31
C ASP A 325 -17.97 -17.14 6.88
N PRO A 326 -18.63 -17.79 5.88
CA PRO A 326 -18.55 -17.35 4.49
C PRO A 326 -19.26 -16.01 4.24
N GLN A 327 -20.08 -15.53 5.17
CA GLN A 327 -20.66 -14.19 5.11
C GLN A 327 -19.63 -13.11 5.44
N LEU A 328 -18.62 -13.44 6.26
CA LEU A 328 -17.60 -12.50 6.75
C LEU A 328 -16.25 -12.64 6.03
N SER A 329 -15.93 -13.83 5.52
CA SER A 329 -14.70 -14.09 4.76
C SER A 329 -14.98 -14.99 3.57
N PHE A 330 -14.43 -14.68 2.38
CA PHE A 330 -14.72 -15.46 1.17
C PHE A 330 -13.68 -16.58 0.90
N ASP A 331 -12.49 -16.49 1.49
CA ASP A 331 -11.40 -17.46 1.29
C ASP A 331 -10.70 -17.86 2.60
N ARG A 332 -11.30 -17.55 3.74
CA ARG A 332 -10.79 -17.79 5.10
C ARG A 332 -9.57 -16.93 5.48
N MET A 333 -9.32 -15.86 4.75
CA MET A 333 -8.26 -14.88 4.97
C MET A 333 -8.75 -13.46 4.69
N HIS A 334 -9.36 -13.24 3.53
CA HIS A 334 -9.84 -11.94 3.11
C HIS A 334 -11.32 -11.76 3.43
N LEU A 335 -11.67 -10.54 3.82
CA LEU A 335 -13.01 -10.22 4.30
C LEU A 335 -13.96 -9.86 3.15
N THR A 336 -15.20 -10.26 3.30
CA THR A 336 -16.32 -9.72 2.52
C THR A 336 -16.59 -8.27 2.93
N THR A 337 -17.48 -7.59 2.22
CA THR A 337 -17.99 -6.27 2.63
C THR A 337 -18.54 -6.29 4.06
N ALA A 338 -19.28 -7.34 4.45
CA ALA A 338 -19.80 -7.48 5.82
C ALA A 338 -18.68 -7.68 6.85
N GLY A 339 -17.67 -8.49 6.53
CA GLY A 339 -16.47 -8.66 7.37
C GLY A 339 -15.72 -7.36 7.57
N ASN A 340 -15.50 -6.58 6.49
CA ASN A 340 -14.89 -5.26 6.56
C ASN A 340 -15.69 -4.29 7.44
N GLN A 341 -17.02 -4.29 7.34
CA GLN A 341 -17.90 -3.47 8.18
C GLN A 341 -17.74 -3.82 9.67
N ARG A 342 -17.67 -5.12 9.99
CA ARG A 342 -17.52 -5.58 11.37
C ARG A 342 -16.18 -5.17 11.98
N VAL A 343 -15.08 -5.33 11.23
CA VAL A 343 -13.76 -4.88 11.68
C VAL A 343 -13.69 -3.37 11.79
N ALA A 344 -14.22 -2.62 10.82
CA ALA A 344 -14.27 -1.17 10.86
C ALA A 344 -15.06 -0.62 12.07
N ALA A 345 -16.16 -1.29 12.45
CA ALA A 345 -16.92 -0.95 13.65
C ALA A 345 -16.07 -1.12 14.92
N ALA A 346 -15.26 -2.18 15.00
CA ALA A 346 -14.36 -2.41 16.12
C ALA A 346 -13.24 -1.35 16.22
N PHE A 347 -12.78 -0.79 15.10
CA PHE A 347 -11.79 0.30 15.07
C PHE A 347 -12.32 1.63 15.61
N ALA A 348 -13.62 1.90 15.52
CA ALA A 348 -14.17 3.23 15.79
C ALA A 348 -13.83 3.73 17.19
N GLN A 349 -14.05 2.91 18.23
CA GLN A 349 -13.80 3.31 19.61
C GLN A 349 -12.31 3.55 19.91
N PRO A 350 -11.37 2.64 19.56
CA PRO A 350 -9.93 2.90 19.72
C PRO A 350 -9.46 4.19 19.04
N VAL A 351 -9.93 4.49 17.82
CA VAL A 351 -9.56 5.71 17.10
C VAL A 351 -10.08 6.97 17.80
N LEU A 352 -11.33 6.95 18.30
CA LEU A 352 -11.89 8.07 19.05
C LEU A 352 -11.14 8.32 20.37
N GLU A 353 -10.71 7.27 21.06
CA GLU A 353 -9.91 7.38 22.28
C GLU A 353 -8.53 7.98 22.03
N MET A 354 -7.87 7.56 20.94
CA MET A 354 -6.60 8.17 20.50
C MET A 354 -6.79 9.65 20.13
N ALA A 355 -7.89 9.99 19.45
CA ALA A 355 -8.21 11.39 19.14
C ALA A 355 -8.49 12.23 20.40
N ALA A 356 -9.19 11.67 21.39
CA ALA A 356 -9.45 12.34 22.68
C ALA A 356 -8.15 12.65 23.43
N GLN A 357 -7.24 11.69 23.47
CA GLN A 357 -5.93 11.88 24.05
C GLN A 357 -5.13 12.98 23.29
N ARG A 358 -5.14 12.96 21.96
CA ARG A 358 -4.49 14.00 21.15
C ARG A 358 -5.10 15.39 21.41
N ALA A 359 -6.41 15.45 21.62
CA ALA A 359 -7.09 16.70 21.96
C ALA A 359 -6.64 17.26 23.31
N SER A 360 -6.43 16.41 24.30
CA SER A 360 -5.93 16.84 25.63
C SER A 360 -4.48 17.33 25.61
N GLU A 361 -3.65 16.81 24.70
CA GLU A 361 -2.25 17.27 24.49
C GLU A 361 -2.17 18.67 23.84
N ARG A 362 -3.25 19.15 23.21
CA ARG A 362 -3.31 20.46 22.53
C ARG A 362 -3.88 21.58 23.40
N GLN A 363 -4.46 21.24 24.56
CA GLN A 363 -4.94 22.19 25.55
C GLN A 363 -3.83 22.59 26.50
#